data_3eb51bea85addaa68531adb89349d7e3
#
_entry.id   3eb51bea85addaa68531adb89349d7e3
#
_cell.length_a   1.000
_cell.length_b   1.000
_cell.length_c   1.000
_cell.angle_alpha   90.00
_cell.angle_beta   90.00
_cell.angle_gamma   90.00
#
_symmetry.space_group_name_H-M   'P 1'
#
loop_
_entity.id
_entity.type
_entity.pdbx_description
1 polymer ?
#
loop_
_entity_poly.entity_id
_entity_poly.type
_entity_poly.pdbx_seq_one_letter_code
_entity_poly.pdbx_strand_id
1 'polypeptide(L)'
;GLQIFYIHSQMFLSSYNAIYGSFAALPLFMLWVQISWTICLFGAELCYTNQNLDYYDYDANTGEISHRYKLLMASLLMSKICQRFAKGQRAYSAYELRGLTNIPIRIVNDLLYELIDAKLLIEISGDEKGETSRFMPAEDISHMTYGMMVDRLESKGRWKIELDVSELFKDD
;
A
#
# COMPACT_ATOMS: atom_id res chain seq x y z
N GLY A 1 -71.81 4.49 -29.88
CA GLY A 1 -71.35 4.12 -28.54
C GLY A 1 -69.87 3.75 -28.46
N LEU A 2 -69.36 2.85 -29.30
CA LEU A 2 -67.96 2.33 -29.23
C LEU A 2 -66.93 3.39 -29.59
N GLN A 3 -67.19 4.26 -30.54
CA GLN A 3 -66.29 5.33 -30.94
C GLN A 3 -66.12 6.38 -29.84
N ILE A 4 -67.15 6.75 -29.13
CA ILE A 4 -67.12 7.70 -28.01
C ILE A 4 -66.28 7.12 -26.86
N PHE A 5 -66.45 5.83 -26.56
CA PHE A 5 -65.67 5.13 -25.53
C PHE A 5 -64.21 5.04 -25.89
N TYR A 6 -63.88 4.77 -27.16
CA TYR A 6 -62.48 4.73 -27.62
C TYR A 6 -61.78 6.09 -27.52
N ILE A 7 -62.50 7.17 -27.94
CA ILE A 7 -61.93 8.53 -27.82
C ILE A 7 -61.77 8.93 -26.36
N HIS A 8 -62.73 8.57 -25.50
CA HIS A 8 -62.62 8.87 -24.07
C HIS A 8 -61.45 8.11 -23.38
N SER A 9 -61.31 6.85 -23.75
CA SER A 9 -60.17 6.06 -23.23
C SER A 9 -58.82 6.55 -23.71
N GLN A 10 -58.70 7.02 -24.95
CA GLN A 10 -57.51 7.62 -25.50
C GLN A 10 -57.17 8.96 -24.80
N MET A 11 -58.17 9.82 -24.57
CA MET A 11 -57.94 11.06 -23.81
C MET A 11 -57.55 10.80 -22.36
N PHE A 12 -58.15 9.79 -21.72
CA PHE A 12 -57.83 9.42 -20.35
C PHE A 12 -56.42 8.84 -20.23
N LEU A 13 -56.03 7.96 -21.15
CA LEU A 13 -54.68 7.40 -21.21
C LEU A 13 -53.63 8.49 -21.52
N SER A 14 -53.92 9.42 -22.39
CA SER A 14 -53.05 10.55 -22.70
C SER A 14 -52.83 11.48 -21.50
N SER A 15 -53.93 11.80 -20.80
CA SER A 15 -53.88 12.59 -19.57
C SER A 15 -53.18 11.86 -18.44
N TYR A 16 -53.35 10.55 -18.34
CA TYR A 16 -52.69 9.70 -17.37
C TYR A 16 -51.20 9.63 -17.63
N ASN A 17 -50.78 9.45 -18.89
CA ASN A 17 -49.36 9.46 -19.28
C ASN A 17 -48.68 10.81 -19.04
N ALA A 18 -49.39 11.93 -19.22
CA ALA A 18 -48.87 13.26 -18.95
C ALA A 18 -48.62 13.47 -17.44
N ILE A 19 -49.55 13.00 -16.58
CA ILE A 19 -49.39 13.10 -15.12
C ILE A 19 -48.31 12.14 -14.63
N TYR A 20 -48.32 10.89 -15.06
CA TYR A 20 -47.31 9.91 -14.70
C TYR A 20 -45.93 10.21 -15.30
N GLY A 21 -45.85 10.76 -16.51
CA GLY A 21 -44.62 11.21 -17.11
C GLY A 21 -43.92 12.32 -16.31
N SER A 22 -44.73 13.25 -15.76
CA SER A 22 -44.23 14.32 -14.90
C SER A 22 -43.72 13.79 -13.55
N PHE A 23 -44.45 12.84 -12.94
CA PHE A 23 -44.00 12.18 -11.70
C PHE A 23 -42.81 11.21 -11.90
N ALA A 24 -42.74 10.55 -13.05
CA ALA A 24 -41.64 9.63 -13.38
C ALA A 24 -40.35 10.37 -13.70
N ALA A 25 -40.42 11.63 -14.12
CA ALA A 25 -39.21 12.43 -14.45
C ALA A 25 -38.31 12.65 -13.21
N LEU A 26 -38.88 12.90 -12.04
CA LEU A 26 -38.15 13.10 -10.80
C LEU A 26 -37.36 11.85 -10.34
N PRO A 27 -38.01 10.67 -10.19
CA PRO A 27 -37.29 9.45 -9.82
C PRO A 27 -36.30 9.00 -10.89
N LEU A 28 -36.60 9.19 -12.19
CA LEU A 28 -35.64 8.90 -13.27
C LEU A 28 -34.43 9.81 -13.22
N PHE A 29 -34.59 11.08 -12.94
CA PHE A 29 -33.52 12.03 -12.75
C PHE A 29 -32.65 11.64 -11.53
N MET A 30 -33.28 11.30 -10.42
CA MET A 30 -32.61 10.81 -9.22
C MET A 30 -31.79 9.55 -9.50
N LEU A 31 -32.35 8.60 -10.22
CA LEU A 31 -31.70 7.35 -10.61
C LEU A 31 -30.53 7.63 -11.55
N TRP A 32 -30.66 8.55 -12.49
CA TRP A 32 -29.57 8.96 -13.37
C TRP A 32 -28.41 9.59 -12.59
N VAL A 33 -28.69 10.49 -11.66
CA VAL A 33 -27.67 11.10 -10.79
C VAL A 33 -26.99 10.03 -9.95
N GLN A 34 -27.75 9.09 -9.40
CA GLN A 34 -27.23 7.99 -8.60
C GLN A 34 -26.26 7.10 -9.40
N ILE A 35 -26.66 6.72 -10.61
CA ILE A 35 -25.79 5.91 -11.50
C ILE A 35 -24.53 6.67 -11.87
N SER A 36 -24.66 7.94 -12.25
CA SER A 36 -23.51 8.78 -12.61
C SER A 36 -22.52 8.91 -11.47
N TRP A 37 -23.00 9.14 -10.26
CA TRP A 37 -22.19 9.23 -9.06
C TRP A 37 -21.49 7.90 -8.74
N THR A 38 -22.23 6.79 -8.86
CA THR A 38 -21.70 5.44 -8.65
C THR A 38 -20.58 5.10 -9.62
N ILE A 39 -20.74 5.43 -10.91
CA ILE A 39 -19.70 5.25 -11.93
C ILE A 39 -18.46 6.09 -11.61
N CYS A 40 -18.64 7.33 -11.17
CA CYS A 40 -17.55 8.21 -10.81
C CYS A 40 -16.75 7.67 -9.62
N LEU A 41 -17.45 7.24 -8.56
CA LEU A 41 -16.82 6.63 -7.38
C LEU A 41 -16.11 5.32 -7.74
N PHE A 42 -16.72 4.48 -8.56
CA PHE A 42 -16.12 3.23 -9.01
C PHE A 42 -14.87 3.48 -9.85
N GLY A 43 -14.90 4.48 -10.74
CA GLY A 43 -13.72 4.89 -11.50
C GLY A 43 -12.58 5.39 -10.59
N ALA A 44 -12.90 6.18 -9.58
CA ALA A 44 -11.92 6.64 -8.59
C ALA A 44 -11.32 5.48 -7.80
N GLU A 45 -12.14 4.51 -7.38
CA GLU A 45 -11.68 3.32 -6.67
C GLU A 45 -10.77 2.44 -7.53
N LEU A 46 -11.14 2.23 -8.81
CA LEU A 46 -10.28 1.50 -9.75
C LEU A 46 -8.94 2.20 -9.96
N CYS A 47 -8.95 3.53 -10.07
CA CYS A 47 -7.73 4.31 -10.23
C CYS A 47 -6.84 4.18 -8.99
N TYR A 48 -7.43 4.30 -7.80
CA TYR A 48 -6.73 4.13 -6.52
C TYR A 48 -6.17 2.73 -6.37
N THR A 49 -6.97 1.70 -6.67
CA THR A 49 -6.55 0.30 -6.59
C THR A 49 -5.41 0.02 -7.57
N ASN A 50 -5.51 0.51 -8.81
CA ASN A 50 -4.47 0.31 -9.81
C ASN A 50 -3.13 0.98 -9.44
N GLN A 51 -3.18 2.13 -8.78
CA GLN A 51 -1.98 2.80 -8.26
C GLN A 51 -1.37 2.07 -7.06
N ASN A 52 -2.17 1.35 -6.31
CA ASN A 52 -1.79 0.64 -5.09
C ASN A 52 -1.77 -0.89 -5.25
N LEU A 53 -1.89 -1.43 -6.47
CA LEU A 53 -1.86 -2.88 -6.72
C LEU A 53 -0.61 -3.55 -6.12
N ASP A 54 0.55 -2.90 -6.26
CA ASP A 54 1.80 -3.36 -5.66
C ASP A 54 1.74 -3.41 -4.11
N TYR A 55 0.79 -2.67 -3.52
CA TYR A 55 0.58 -2.61 -2.09
C TYR A 55 -0.42 -3.67 -1.60
N TYR A 56 -1.54 -3.87 -2.34
CA TYR A 56 -2.57 -4.83 -1.96
C TYR A 56 -2.12 -6.29 -2.12
N ASP A 57 -1.33 -6.58 -3.14
CA ASP A 57 -0.75 -7.92 -3.34
C ASP A 57 0.21 -8.29 -2.19
N TYR A 58 0.77 -7.28 -1.54
CA TYR A 58 1.67 -7.44 -0.41
C TYR A 58 0.92 -7.49 0.94
N ASP A 59 -0.14 -6.70 1.12
CA ASP A 59 -0.93 -6.67 2.37
C ASP A 59 -1.81 -7.92 2.54
N ALA A 60 -2.34 -8.48 1.45
CA ALA A 60 -3.10 -9.72 1.50
C ALA A 60 -2.25 -10.92 1.95
N ASN A 61 -0.94 -10.88 1.73
CA ASN A 61 0.03 -11.89 2.15
C ASN A 61 0.86 -11.49 3.38
N THR A 62 0.78 -10.25 3.86
CA THR A 62 1.68 -9.73 4.91
C THR A 62 1.36 -10.22 6.31
N GLY A 63 0.20 -10.83 6.54
CA GLY A 63 -0.05 -11.53 7.82
C GLY A 63 0.92 -12.68 8.05
N GLU A 64 1.52 -13.22 7.00
CA GLU A 64 2.43 -14.37 7.03
C GLU A 64 3.61 -14.27 6.05
N ILE A 65 3.96 -13.11 5.51
CA ILE A 65 5.29 -13.03 4.91
C ILE A 65 6.25 -13.24 6.07
N SER A 66 6.68 -14.45 6.09
CA SER A 66 7.55 -15.01 7.08
C SER A 66 8.60 -13.96 7.40
N HIS A 67 8.79 -13.66 8.66
CA HIS A 67 9.93 -12.92 9.20
C HIS A 67 11.24 -13.25 8.46
N ARG A 68 11.38 -14.50 8.02
CA ARG A 68 12.46 -14.99 7.16
C ARG A 68 12.55 -14.26 5.81
N TYR A 69 11.43 -13.95 5.17
CA TYR A 69 11.43 -13.25 3.87
C TYR A 69 11.82 -11.77 4.03
N LYS A 70 11.36 -11.14 5.10
CA LYS A 70 11.79 -9.79 5.49
C LYS A 70 13.30 -9.73 5.74
N LEU A 71 13.83 -10.69 6.49
CA LEU A 71 15.26 -10.82 6.74
C LEU A 71 16.06 -11.04 5.45
N LEU A 72 15.54 -11.86 4.54
CA LEU A 72 16.17 -12.08 3.23
C LEU A 72 16.21 -10.79 2.39
N MET A 73 15.11 -10.05 2.34
CA MET A 73 15.09 -8.76 1.62
C MET A 73 16.00 -7.73 2.27
N ALA A 74 16.01 -7.63 3.59
CA ALA A 74 16.90 -6.74 4.32
C ALA A 74 18.38 -7.09 4.07
N SER A 75 18.72 -8.39 4.07
CA SER A 75 20.08 -8.85 3.78
C SER A 75 20.50 -8.58 2.34
N LEU A 76 19.58 -8.71 1.38
CA LEU A 76 19.82 -8.38 -0.02
C LEU A 76 20.12 -6.88 -0.19
N LEU A 77 19.33 -6.01 0.43
CA LEU A 77 19.53 -4.56 0.41
C LEU A 77 20.89 -4.20 1.03
N MET A 78 21.17 -4.75 2.22
CA MET A 78 22.42 -4.52 2.93
C MET A 78 23.62 -4.99 2.12
N SER A 79 23.56 -6.17 1.51
CA SER A 79 24.61 -6.70 0.63
C SER A 79 24.90 -5.77 -0.55
N LYS A 80 23.84 -5.23 -1.20
CA LYS A 80 24.02 -4.29 -2.31
C LYS A 80 24.65 -2.99 -1.87
N ILE A 81 24.24 -2.45 -0.72
CA ILE A 81 24.80 -1.22 -0.15
C ILE A 81 26.29 -1.44 0.22
N CYS A 82 26.61 -2.53 0.89
CA CYS A 82 27.99 -2.86 1.26
C CYS A 82 28.88 -3.08 0.03
N GLN A 83 28.42 -3.79 -0.99
CA GLN A 83 29.17 -4.00 -2.23
C GLN A 83 29.50 -2.68 -2.93
N ARG A 84 28.56 -1.73 -2.95
CA ARG A 84 28.78 -0.43 -3.56
C ARG A 84 29.75 0.42 -2.77
N PHE A 85 29.61 0.39 -1.45
CA PHE A 85 30.53 1.07 -0.55
C PHE A 85 31.96 0.52 -0.67
N ALA A 86 32.14 -0.81 -0.74
CA ALA A 86 33.43 -1.45 -0.94
C ALA A 86 34.11 -1.02 -2.26
N LYS A 87 33.33 -0.70 -3.29
CA LYS A 87 33.85 -0.19 -4.57
C LYS A 87 34.14 1.30 -4.56
N GLY A 88 33.92 2.00 -3.44
CA GLY A 88 34.12 3.44 -3.32
C GLY A 88 33.21 4.28 -4.19
N GLN A 89 32.06 3.72 -4.58
CA GLN A 89 31.07 4.41 -5.41
C GLN A 89 30.06 5.19 -4.55
N ARG A 90 29.38 6.13 -5.18
CA ARG A 90 28.32 6.93 -4.53
C ARG A 90 27.26 6.04 -3.91
N ALA A 91 26.86 6.32 -2.66
CA ALA A 91 25.85 5.57 -1.93
C ALA A 91 24.51 5.49 -2.68
N TYR A 92 23.77 4.40 -2.51
CA TYR A 92 22.48 4.19 -3.13
C TYR A 92 21.40 5.06 -2.50
N SER A 93 20.46 5.56 -3.33
CA SER A 93 19.17 6.06 -2.89
C SER A 93 18.13 4.92 -2.83
N ALA A 94 17.00 5.16 -2.14
CA ALA A 94 15.90 4.19 -2.09
C ALA A 94 15.35 3.85 -3.49
N TYR A 95 15.29 4.82 -4.38
CA TYR A 95 14.85 4.62 -5.77
C TYR A 95 15.81 3.76 -6.59
N GLU A 96 17.10 3.95 -6.42
CA GLU A 96 18.13 3.12 -7.08
C GLU A 96 18.06 1.68 -6.57
N LEU A 97 17.86 1.48 -5.28
CA LEU A 97 17.68 0.16 -4.67
C LEU A 97 16.42 -0.54 -5.18
N ARG A 98 15.30 0.19 -5.32
CA ARG A 98 14.09 -0.32 -5.96
C ARG A 98 14.36 -0.82 -7.38
N GLY A 99 15.07 -0.04 -8.19
CA GLY A 99 15.39 -0.40 -9.57
C GLY A 99 16.27 -1.66 -9.68
N LEU A 100 17.15 -1.89 -8.69
CA LEU A 100 18.06 -3.03 -8.68
C LEU A 100 17.43 -4.31 -8.13
N THR A 101 16.52 -4.19 -7.16
CA THR A 101 15.97 -5.34 -6.42
C THR A 101 14.57 -5.70 -6.84
N ASN A 102 13.92 -4.83 -7.62
CA ASN A 102 12.52 -4.94 -8.01
C ASN A 102 11.54 -5.03 -6.83
N ILE A 103 11.96 -4.57 -5.66
CA ILE A 103 11.15 -4.50 -4.44
C ILE A 103 10.36 -3.18 -4.47
N PRO A 104 9.05 -3.17 -4.13
CA PRO A 104 8.27 -1.95 -4.04
C PRO A 104 8.92 -0.89 -3.14
N ILE A 105 8.89 0.38 -3.57
CA ILE A 105 9.59 1.47 -2.88
C ILE A 105 9.23 1.62 -1.40
N ARG A 106 7.98 1.33 -1.06
CA ARG A 106 7.50 1.41 0.32
C ARG A 106 8.19 0.39 1.21
N ILE A 107 8.33 -0.84 0.72
CA ILE A 107 9.01 -1.92 1.44
C ILE A 107 10.50 -1.62 1.56
N VAL A 108 11.10 -1.10 0.50
CA VAL A 108 12.50 -0.64 0.55
C VAL A 108 12.66 0.41 1.65
N ASN A 109 11.78 1.39 1.72
CA ASN A 109 11.82 2.42 2.77
C ASN A 109 11.63 1.82 4.17
N ASP A 110 10.64 0.95 4.36
CA ASP A 110 10.39 0.31 5.66
C ASP A 110 11.60 -0.52 6.12
N LEU A 111 12.20 -1.29 5.21
CA LEU A 111 13.41 -2.06 5.51
C LEU A 111 14.62 -1.16 5.80
N LEU A 112 14.79 -0.06 5.06
CA LEU A 112 15.86 0.91 5.30
C LEU A 112 15.70 1.56 6.68
N TYR A 113 14.48 1.93 7.07
CA TYR A 113 14.19 2.45 8.42
C TYR A 113 14.53 1.43 9.51
N GLU A 114 14.15 0.16 9.33
CA GLU A 114 14.49 -0.91 10.27
C GLU A 114 16.01 -1.09 10.38
N LEU A 115 16.73 -1.03 9.26
CA LEU A 115 18.20 -1.13 9.24
C LEU A 115 18.88 0.07 9.90
N ILE A 116 18.34 1.27 9.74
CA ILE A 116 18.83 2.49 10.42
C ILE A 116 18.58 2.39 11.92
N ASP A 117 17.39 1.96 12.32
CA ASP A 117 17.03 1.79 13.72
C ASP A 117 17.88 0.71 14.40
N ALA A 118 18.26 -0.34 13.69
CA ALA A 118 19.22 -1.36 14.11
C ALA A 118 20.68 -0.88 14.10
N LYS A 119 20.94 0.39 13.73
CA LYS A 119 22.28 0.98 13.61
C LYS A 119 23.20 0.25 12.63
N LEU A 120 22.63 -0.35 11.60
CA LEU A 120 23.36 -1.02 10.52
C LEU A 120 23.61 -0.08 9.34
N LEU A 121 22.74 0.92 9.14
CA LEU A 121 22.84 1.93 8.09
C LEU A 121 22.82 3.35 8.67
N ILE A 122 23.43 4.26 7.93
CA ILE A 122 23.32 5.71 8.16
C ILE A 122 22.69 6.34 6.93
N GLU A 123 21.75 7.25 7.16
CA GLU A 123 21.19 8.10 6.13
C GLU A 123 22.06 9.34 5.94
N ILE A 124 22.44 9.60 4.69
CA ILE A 124 23.15 10.80 4.29
C ILE A 124 22.16 11.68 3.55
N SER A 125 21.85 12.84 4.09
CA SER A 125 21.09 13.87 3.39
C SER A 125 21.95 14.45 2.26
N GLY A 126 21.37 14.61 1.07
CA GLY A 126 22.05 15.31 -0.01
C GLY A 126 22.27 16.79 0.36
N ASP A 127 23.42 17.33 0.02
CA ASP A 127 23.81 18.72 0.32
C ASP A 127 23.02 19.77 -0.45
N GLU A 128 22.24 19.37 -1.47
CA GLU A 128 21.45 20.26 -2.29
C GLU A 128 19.92 20.07 -2.05
N LYS A 129 19.17 21.18 -2.03
CA LYS A 129 17.71 21.20 -1.93
C LYS A 129 17.09 20.37 -3.08
N GLY A 130 16.69 19.14 -2.78
CA GLY A 130 16.02 18.22 -3.72
C GLY A 130 16.79 16.91 -3.97
N GLU A 131 17.95 16.71 -3.40
CA GLU A 131 18.65 15.43 -3.47
C GLU A 131 18.00 14.40 -2.53
N THR A 132 17.72 13.23 -3.10
CA THR A 132 17.16 12.09 -2.37
C THR A 132 18.18 11.57 -1.35
N SER A 133 17.72 11.27 -0.14
CA SER A 133 18.51 10.61 0.90
C SER A 133 19.22 9.37 0.37
N ARG A 134 20.46 9.20 0.81
CA ARG A 134 21.34 8.09 0.43
C ARG A 134 21.75 7.30 1.66
N PHE A 135 22.07 6.05 1.47
CA PHE A 135 22.31 5.11 2.56
C PHE A 135 23.68 4.49 2.44
N MET A 136 24.41 4.48 3.54
CA MET A 136 25.71 3.83 3.65
C MET A 136 25.80 2.97 4.91
N PRO A 137 26.73 1.98 4.98
CA PRO A 137 26.95 1.19 6.18
C PRO A 137 27.34 2.09 7.37
N ALA A 138 26.80 1.78 8.56
CA ALA A 138 27.12 2.52 9.80
C ALA A 138 28.45 2.13 10.41
N GLU A 139 28.92 0.91 10.12
CA GLU A 139 30.13 0.33 10.65
C GLU A 139 31.01 -0.25 9.53
N ASP A 140 32.24 -0.63 9.86
CA ASP A 140 33.17 -1.26 8.91
C ASP A 140 32.56 -2.57 8.38
N ILE A 141 32.55 -2.69 7.05
CA ILE A 141 32.03 -3.86 6.33
C ILE A 141 32.72 -5.15 6.75
N SER A 142 33.98 -5.07 7.15
CA SER A 142 34.77 -6.24 7.58
C SER A 142 34.20 -6.92 8.83
N HIS A 143 33.46 -6.19 9.66
CA HIS A 143 32.82 -6.67 10.88
C HIS A 143 31.34 -7.01 10.70
N MET A 144 30.73 -6.64 9.56
CA MET A 144 29.34 -6.91 9.28
C MET A 144 29.11 -8.34 8.82
N THR A 145 28.73 -9.20 9.75
CA THR A 145 28.34 -10.58 9.47
C THR A 145 26.81 -10.69 9.39
N TYR A 146 26.31 -11.60 8.55
CA TYR A 146 24.86 -11.89 8.45
C TYR A 146 24.24 -12.19 9.82
N GLY A 147 24.93 -12.98 10.65
CA GLY A 147 24.47 -13.30 12.01
C GLY A 147 24.30 -12.06 12.90
N MET A 148 25.25 -11.11 12.84
CA MET A 148 25.18 -9.85 13.58
C MET A 148 24.02 -8.97 13.09
N MET A 149 23.75 -8.95 11.79
CA MET A 149 22.64 -8.22 11.21
C MET A 149 21.30 -8.79 11.68
N VAL A 150 21.14 -10.11 11.63
CA VAL A 150 19.95 -10.81 12.11
C VAL A 150 19.73 -10.56 13.60
N ASP A 151 20.77 -10.71 14.41
CA ASP A 151 20.71 -10.51 15.87
C ASP A 151 20.32 -9.07 16.23
N ARG A 152 20.82 -8.08 15.54
CA ARG A 152 20.45 -6.66 15.74
C ARG A 152 19.03 -6.37 15.28
N LEU A 153 18.57 -6.95 14.18
CA LEU A 153 17.19 -6.79 13.70
C LEU A 153 16.20 -7.48 14.65
N GLU A 154 16.54 -8.67 15.16
CA GLU A 154 15.69 -9.40 16.11
C GLU A 154 15.68 -8.75 17.50
N SER A 155 16.81 -8.22 17.97
CA SER A 155 16.89 -7.57 19.29
C SER A 155 16.11 -6.26 19.38
N LYS A 156 15.96 -5.56 18.27
CA LYS A 156 15.18 -4.31 18.19
C LYS A 156 13.78 -4.50 17.66
N GLY A 157 13.48 -5.66 17.06
CA GLY A 157 12.16 -5.95 16.55
C GLY A 157 11.11 -5.80 17.65
N ARG A 158 10.02 -5.09 17.38
CA ARG A 158 8.79 -5.00 18.20
C ARG A 158 8.12 -6.36 18.46
N TRP A 159 8.84 -7.45 18.25
CA TRP A 159 8.40 -8.84 18.32
C TRP A 159 8.79 -9.52 19.63
N LYS A 160 9.45 -8.83 20.58
CA LYS A 160 9.39 -9.23 21.97
C LYS A 160 8.01 -8.86 22.53
N ILE A 161 7.01 -9.60 22.12
CA ILE A 161 5.91 -9.87 23.04
C ILE A 161 6.60 -10.75 24.11
N GLU A 162 7.06 -10.16 25.18
CA GLU A 162 7.24 -10.86 26.45
C GLU A 162 5.82 -11.28 26.87
N LEU A 163 5.36 -12.38 26.29
CA LEU A 163 4.34 -13.17 26.92
C LEU A 163 5.02 -13.69 28.17
N ASP A 164 4.77 -13.02 29.29
CA ASP A 164 5.11 -13.55 30.60
C ASP A 164 4.21 -14.77 30.83
N VAL A 165 4.67 -15.89 30.28
CA VAL A 165 3.99 -17.17 30.31
C VAL A 165 3.83 -17.62 31.78
N SER A 166 4.63 -17.03 32.70
CA SER A 166 4.58 -17.34 34.12
C SER A 166 3.34 -16.81 34.82
N GLU A 167 2.69 -15.74 34.30
CA GLU A 167 1.41 -15.26 34.86
C GLU A 167 0.20 -16.03 34.34
N LEU A 168 0.28 -16.63 33.15
CA LEU A 168 -0.83 -17.39 32.54
C LEU A 168 -1.06 -18.76 33.16
N PHE A 169 -0.10 -19.28 33.93
CA PHE A 169 -0.19 -20.61 34.60
C PHE A 169 -0.23 -20.53 36.14
N LYS A 170 -0.58 -19.36 36.69
CA LYS A 170 -0.66 -19.17 38.16
C LYS A 170 -2.04 -19.39 38.76
N ASP A 171 -3.04 -19.68 37.93
CA ASP A 171 -4.42 -19.95 38.35
C ASP A 171 -4.84 -21.41 38.10
N ASP A 172 -4.06 -22.37 38.62
CA ASP A 172 -4.51 -23.76 38.88
C ASP A 172 -3.98 -24.23 40.23
#